data_69c2359cc853fc43b9b4d5bff2e564e9
#
_entry.id   69c2359cc853fc43b9b4d5bff2e564e9
#
_cell.length_a   1.000
_cell.length_b   1.000
_cell.length_c   1.000
_cell.angle_alpha   90.00
_cell.angle_beta   90.00
_cell.angle_gamma   90.00
#
_symmetry.space_group_name_H-M   'P 1'
#
loop_
_entity.id
_entity.type
_entity.pdbx_description
1 polymer ?
#
loop_
_entity_poly.entity_id
_entity_poly.type
_entity_poly.pdbx_seq_one_letter_code
_entity_poly.pdbx_strand_id
1 'polypeptide(L)'
;MTTRAALTPRGALGWLESLSIDVRAAAVLDADGAVLAGDPALAAAVEGGDVIVARSGAHAIIVRTGPRPLKRLLRADLRTALDGLEIA
;
A
#
# COMPACT_ATOMS: atom_id res chain seq x y z
N MET A 1 -2.42 -10.29 -26.52
CA MET A 1 -3.20 -10.40 -25.28
C MET A 1 -2.36 -9.91 -24.12
N THR A 2 -2.92 -9.02 -23.36
CA THR A 2 -2.22 -8.49 -22.20
C THR A 2 -2.47 -9.37 -20.99
N THR A 3 -1.42 -9.96 -20.46
CA THR A 3 -1.51 -10.70 -19.23
C THR A 3 -1.24 -9.75 -18.08
N ARG A 4 -2.16 -9.70 -17.13
CA ARG A 4 -1.98 -8.87 -15.96
C ARG A 4 -0.84 -9.45 -15.11
N ALA A 5 0.25 -8.71 -14.99
CA ALA A 5 1.38 -9.15 -14.18
C ALA A 5 1.05 -8.98 -12.70
N ALA A 6 1.45 -9.97 -11.90
CA ALA A 6 1.40 -9.84 -10.46
C ALA A 6 2.39 -8.76 -10.00
N LEU A 7 2.01 -7.96 -9.03
CA LEU A 7 2.90 -6.99 -8.44
C LEU A 7 3.79 -7.63 -7.39
N THR A 8 5.07 -7.26 -7.39
CA THR A 8 5.93 -7.52 -6.24
C THR A 8 5.63 -6.47 -5.17
N PRO A 9 5.97 -6.71 -3.90
CA PRO A 9 5.79 -5.69 -2.86
C PRO A 9 6.45 -4.35 -3.22
N ARG A 10 7.68 -4.37 -3.71
CA ARG A 10 8.36 -3.14 -4.11
C ARG A 10 7.71 -2.51 -5.34
N GLY A 11 7.25 -3.32 -6.28
CA GLY A 11 6.53 -2.83 -7.46
C GLY A 11 5.22 -2.16 -7.10
N ALA A 12 4.50 -2.70 -6.11
CA ALA A 12 3.28 -2.08 -5.61
C ALA A 12 3.54 -0.71 -5.00
N LEU A 13 4.63 -0.56 -4.24
CA LEU A 13 5.01 0.73 -3.68
C LEU A 13 5.35 1.75 -4.78
N GLY A 14 6.13 1.34 -5.76
CA GLY A 14 6.48 2.21 -6.88
C GLY A 14 5.25 2.67 -7.64
N TRP A 15 4.31 1.77 -7.86
CA TRP A 15 3.05 2.09 -8.52
C TRP A 15 2.24 3.13 -7.72
N LEU A 16 2.12 2.93 -6.40
CA LEU A 16 1.41 3.87 -5.54
C LEU A 16 2.07 5.24 -5.52
N GLU A 17 3.39 5.28 -5.41
CA GLU A 17 4.14 6.53 -5.38
C GLU A 17 4.02 7.30 -6.70
N SER A 18 3.87 6.60 -7.82
CA SER A 18 3.70 7.26 -9.12
C SER A 18 2.31 7.82 -9.33
N LEU A 19 1.29 7.27 -8.65
CA LEU A 19 -0.10 7.70 -8.79
C LEU A 19 -0.52 8.77 -7.80
N SER A 20 0.03 8.73 -6.59
CA SER A 20 -0.47 9.56 -5.51
C SER A 20 0.62 10.48 -4.98
N ILE A 21 0.43 11.78 -5.18
CA ILE A 21 1.36 12.79 -4.68
C ILE A 21 1.25 12.97 -3.16
N ASP A 22 0.17 12.46 -2.55
CA ASP A 22 -0.07 12.61 -1.12
C ASP A 22 0.58 11.51 -0.28
N VAL A 23 1.17 10.51 -0.91
CA VAL A 23 1.86 9.43 -0.18
C VAL A 23 3.25 9.93 0.23
N ARG A 24 3.48 10.06 1.53
CA ARG A 24 4.75 10.48 2.11
C ARG A 24 5.65 9.32 2.46
N ALA A 25 5.05 8.21 2.88
CA ALA A 25 5.75 6.98 3.18
C ALA A 25 4.77 5.82 2.99
N ALA A 26 5.29 4.64 2.66
CA ALA A 26 4.46 3.47 2.47
C ALA A 26 5.22 2.21 2.84
N ALA A 27 4.50 1.17 3.23
CA ALA A 27 5.07 -0.14 3.49
C ALA A 27 4.07 -1.21 3.07
N VAL A 28 4.59 -2.32 2.55
CA VAL A 28 3.83 -3.53 2.27
C VAL A 28 4.22 -4.58 3.29
N LEU A 29 3.23 -5.17 3.95
CA LEU A 29 3.44 -6.18 4.98
C LEU A 29 2.79 -7.50 4.55
N ASP A 30 3.33 -8.60 5.09
CA ASP A 30 2.69 -9.92 4.94
C ASP A 30 1.58 -10.11 5.97
N ALA A 31 0.97 -11.31 5.98
CA ALA A 31 -0.11 -11.63 6.90
C ALA A 31 0.30 -11.59 8.37
N ASP A 32 1.57 -11.79 8.65
CA ASP A 32 2.13 -11.78 10.01
C ASP A 32 2.58 -10.40 10.46
N GLY A 33 2.48 -9.41 9.58
CA GLY A 33 2.90 -8.04 9.89
C GLY A 33 4.38 -7.76 9.60
N ALA A 34 5.09 -8.68 8.97
CA ALA A 34 6.48 -8.45 8.57
C ALA A 34 6.54 -7.54 7.34
N VAL A 35 7.47 -6.59 7.34
CA VAL A 35 7.64 -5.66 6.24
C VAL A 35 8.31 -6.36 5.07
N LEU A 36 7.61 -6.41 3.94
CA LEU A 36 8.13 -6.99 2.70
C LEU A 36 8.84 -5.93 1.85
N ALA A 37 8.40 -4.69 1.93
CA ALA A 37 9.01 -3.56 1.23
C ALA A 37 8.57 -2.26 1.88
N GLY A 38 9.36 -1.22 1.72
CA GLY A 38 9.01 0.12 2.18
C GLY A 38 9.60 0.49 3.52
N ASP A 39 8.95 1.43 4.20
CA ASP A 39 9.43 1.98 5.46
C ASP A 39 9.08 1.09 6.63
N PRO A 40 10.08 0.45 7.29
CA PRO A 40 9.81 -0.47 8.41
C PRO A 40 9.18 0.22 9.62
N ALA A 41 9.34 1.52 9.76
CA ALA A 41 8.71 2.25 10.87
C ALA A 41 7.19 2.20 10.80
N LEU A 42 6.61 1.99 9.62
CA LEU A 42 5.16 1.90 9.47
C LEU A 42 4.57 0.59 9.96
N ALA A 43 5.38 -0.43 10.22
CA ALA A 43 4.89 -1.71 10.71
C ALA A 43 4.12 -1.59 12.03
N ALA A 44 4.48 -0.61 12.86
CA ALA A 44 3.83 -0.35 14.13
C ALA A 44 2.76 0.76 14.06
N ALA A 45 2.53 1.34 12.88
CA ALA A 45 1.58 2.43 12.74
C ALA A 45 0.14 1.94 12.85
N VAL A 46 -0.72 2.76 13.43
CA VAL A 46 -2.15 2.47 13.59
C VAL A 46 -2.93 3.42 12.71
N GLU A 47 -3.96 2.90 12.06
CA GLU A 47 -4.80 3.71 11.19
C GLU A 47 -5.42 4.88 11.96
N GLY A 48 -5.39 6.05 11.34
CA GLY A 48 -5.94 7.28 11.90
C GLY A 48 -5.07 8.47 11.52
N GLY A 49 -5.64 9.66 11.56
CA GLY A 49 -4.94 10.87 11.18
C GLY A 49 -4.40 10.78 9.75
N ASP A 50 -3.09 10.82 9.61
CA ASP A 50 -2.40 10.75 8.32
C ASP A 50 -1.99 9.33 7.91
N VAL A 51 -2.43 8.31 8.65
CA VAL A 51 -2.11 6.91 8.37
C VAL A 51 -3.34 6.19 7.86
N ILE A 52 -3.22 5.56 6.69
CA ILE A 52 -4.25 4.75 6.07
C ILE A 52 -3.73 3.33 5.92
N VAL A 53 -4.55 2.36 6.33
CA VAL A 53 -4.21 0.94 6.24
C VAL A 53 -5.26 0.25 5.36
N ALA A 54 -4.79 -0.55 4.41
CA ALA A 54 -5.63 -1.43 3.64
C ALA A 54 -5.13 -2.86 3.81
N ARG A 55 -6.05 -3.80 3.97
CA ARG A 55 -5.71 -5.21 4.19
C ARG A 55 -6.44 -6.11 3.21
N SER A 56 -5.78 -7.20 2.85
CA SER A 56 -6.40 -8.31 2.16
C SER A 56 -5.88 -9.60 2.82
N GLY A 57 -6.25 -10.78 2.27
CA GLY A 57 -5.97 -12.06 2.93
C GLY A 57 -4.52 -12.27 3.34
N ALA A 58 -3.58 -11.97 2.45
CA ALA A 58 -2.17 -12.25 2.66
C ALA A 58 -1.29 -11.02 2.84
N HIS A 59 -1.83 -9.82 2.62
CA HIS A 59 -1.03 -8.59 2.62
C HIS A 59 -1.75 -7.43 3.27
N ALA A 60 -0.96 -6.46 3.71
CA ALA A 60 -1.45 -5.14 4.13
C ALA A 60 -0.56 -4.08 3.52
N ILE A 61 -1.15 -2.93 3.22
CA ILE A 61 -0.39 -1.75 2.81
C ILE A 61 -0.71 -0.63 3.77
N ILE A 62 0.32 -0.02 4.32
CA ILE A 62 0.19 1.12 5.22
C ILE A 62 0.83 2.32 4.54
N VAL A 63 0.11 3.44 4.49
CA VAL A 63 0.65 4.67 3.94
C VAL A 63 0.52 5.80 4.94
N ARG A 64 1.52 6.68 4.94
CA ARG A 64 1.44 7.96 5.62
C ARG A 64 1.25 9.03 4.56
N THR A 65 0.26 9.90 4.76
CA THR A 65 -0.14 10.89 3.79
C THR A 65 0.23 12.29 4.21
N GLY A 66 0.07 13.25 3.32
CA GLY A 66 0.11 14.65 3.66
C GLY A 66 -1.15 15.07 4.45
N PRO A 67 -1.27 16.37 4.77
CA PRO A 67 -2.32 16.85 5.69
C PRO A 67 -3.74 16.80 5.12
N ARG A 68 -3.90 16.72 3.82
CA ARG A 68 -5.22 16.71 3.17
C ARG A 68 -5.32 15.64 2.10
N PRO A 69 -5.28 14.35 2.47
CA PRO A 69 -5.34 13.29 1.48
C PRO A 69 -6.75 13.13 0.91
N LEU A 70 -6.82 12.75 -0.35
CA LEU A 70 -8.07 12.29 -0.97
C LEU A 70 -8.27 10.83 -0.59
N LYS A 71 -8.75 10.58 0.61
CA LYS A 71 -8.79 9.24 1.21
C LYS A 71 -9.54 8.22 0.36
N ARG A 72 -10.65 8.63 -0.26
CA ARG A 72 -11.42 7.73 -1.10
C ARG A 72 -10.62 7.23 -2.30
N LEU A 73 -9.94 8.12 -2.99
CA LEU A 73 -9.11 7.76 -4.14
C LEU A 73 -7.91 6.94 -3.71
N LEU A 74 -7.30 7.32 -2.60
CA LEU A 74 -6.14 6.61 -2.09
C LEU A 74 -6.51 5.19 -1.67
N ARG A 75 -7.66 5.00 -1.00
CA ARG A 75 -8.13 3.66 -0.64
C ARG A 75 -8.40 2.79 -1.88
N ALA A 76 -8.94 3.39 -2.95
CA ALA A 76 -9.14 2.67 -4.21
C ALA A 76 -7.80 2.22 -4.80
N ASP A 77 -6.79 3.09 -4.78
CA ASP A 77 -5.45 2.77 -5.26
C ASP A 77 -4.80 1.68 -4.42
N LEU A 78 -4.97 1.74 -3.10
CA LEU A 78 -4.45 0.70 -2.20
C LEU A 78 -5.11 -0.65 -2.48
N ARG A 79 -6.41 -0.66 -2.72
CA ARG A 79 -7.12 -1.90 -3.06
C ARG A 79 -6.59 -2.48 -4.38
N THR A 80 -6.38 -1.65 -5.38
CA THR A 80 -5.85 -2.09 -6.67
C THR A 80 -4.45 -2.69 -6.49
N ALA A 81 -3.60 -2.06 -5.70
CA ALA A 81 -2.26 -2.58 -5.42
C ALA A 81 -2.32 -3.92 -4.68
N LEU A 82 -3.20 -4.05 -3.68
CA LEU A 82 -3.39 -5.31 -2.97
C LEU A 82 -3.86 -6.42 -3.89
N ASP A 83 -4.81 -6.12 -4.78
CA ASP A 83 -5.30 -7.09 -5.75
C ASP A 83 -4.16 -7.58 -6.65
N GLY A 84 -3.26 -6.69 -7.05
CA GLY A 84 -2.09 -7.06 -7.83
C GLY A 84 -1.14 -7.98 -7.07
N LEU A 85 -0.96 -7.76 -5.76
CA LEU A 85 -0.15 -8.63 -4.91
C LEU A 85 -0.76 -10.02 -4.74
N GLU A 86 -2.09 -10.11 -4.71
CA GLU A 86 -2.79 -11.37 -4.48
C GLU A 86 -2.88 -12.25 -5.74
N ILE A 87 -2.53 -11.74 -6.91
CA ILE A 87 -2.54 -12.51 -8.15
C ILE A 87 -1.44 -13.59 -8.15
N ALA A 88 -0.37 -13.36 -7.46
CA ALA A 88 0.77 -14.27 -7.45
C ALA A 88 0.46 -15.60 -6.78
#